data_b4937952742a2b57093abeb5ddad4ee2
#
_entry.id   b4937952742a2b57093abeb5ddad4ee2
#
_cell.length_a   1.000
_cell.length_b   1.000
_cell.length_c   1.000
_cell.angle_alpha   90.00
_cell.angle_beta   90.00
_cell.angle_gamma   90.00
#
_symmetry.space_group_name_H-M   'P 1'
#
loop_
_entity.id
_entity.type
_entity.pdbx_description
1 polymer ?
#
loop_
_entity_poly.entity_id
_entity_poly.type
_entity_poly.pdbx_seq_one_letter_code
_entity_poly.pdbx_strand_id
1 'polypeptide(L)'
;MTKKILVATLVFLLLASIILSSLASLIMPFTARAENGLYTSAVGGCVLETTTGRVLFGKNKDKKLAMASTTKIMTAITAIENCQDLDEKFEVSPKAVGIEGTSLYLRKGDVYSTRDLLYALMLISGNDASVAIAEHVAGSTSEFVTLMNELAKKIGAKNTHFANTHGLDADGHYTTAYDLALITSYALENDIFREIVSTKNTKITNGEGENRYLKNKNKLLNTMEVCIGVKTGFTDDAGRCLVSAIEKNGMRLVCVVLNCG
;
A
#
# COMPACT_ATOMS: atom_id res chain seq x y z
N MET A 1 23.52 -56.24 -36.67
CA MET A 1 22.47 -55.56 -35.85
C MET A 1 23.03 -54.51 -34.89
N THR A 2 24.21 -54.66 -34.37
CA THR A 2 24.81 -53.84 -33.30
C THR A 2 25.24 -52.42 -33.70
N LYS A 3 25.78 -52.17 -34.93
CA LYS A 3 26.19 -50.82 -35.34
C LYS A 3 25.04 -49.83 -35.57
N LYS A 4 23.88 -50.30 -36.06
CA LYS A 4 22.71 -49.43 -36.25
C LYS A 4 22.08 -48.98 -34.96
N ILE A 5 22.08 -49.86 -33.91
CA ILE A 5 21.55 -49.53 -32.59
C ILE A 5 22.46 -48.52 -31.91
N LEU A 6 23.79 -48.66 -32.01
CA LEU A 6 24.75 -47.73 -31.42
C LEU A 6 24.63 -46.30 -32.00
N VAL A 7 24.47 -46.22 -33.32
CA VAL A 7 24.28 -44.90 -34.00
C VAL A 7 22.95 -44.24 -33.58
N ALA A 8 21.85 -45.02 -33.49
CA ALA A 8 20.58 -44.49 -33.04
C ALA A 8 20.62 -43.99 -31.58
N THR A 9 21.31 -44.68 -30.70
CA THR A 9 21.50 -44.28 -29.30
C THR A 9 22.33 -42.99 -29.18
N LEU A 10 23.39 -42.86 -29.99
CA LEU A 10 24.23 -41.64 -30.01
C LEU A 10 23.47 -40.44 -30.51
N VAL A 11 22.63 -40.58 -31.54
CA VAL A 11 21.82 -39.51 -32.10
C VAL A 11 20.74 -39.07 -31.08
N PHE A 12 20.15 -40.04 -30.38
CA PHE A 12 19.15 -39.74 -29.32
C PHE A 12 19.76 -38.98 -28.13
N LEU A 13 20.98 -39.36 -27.70
CA LEU A 13 21.70 -38.64 -26.64
C LEU A 13 22.11 -37.22 -27.06
N LEU A 14 22.50 -37.01 -28.33
CA LEU A 14 22.81 -35.69 -28.86
C LEU A 14 21.57 -34.79 -28.94
N LEU A 15 20.42 -35.29 -29.39
CA LEU A 15 19.18 -34.58 -29.43
C LEU A 15 18.67 -34.23 -28.03
N ALA A 16 18.76 -35.15 -27.06
CA ALA A 16 18.41 -34.93 -25.68
C ALA A 16 19.28 -33.84 -25.03
N SER A 17 20.58 -33.78 -25.33
CA SER A 17 21.49 -32.75 -24.82
C SER A 17 21.17 -31.36 -25.38
N ILE A 18 20.78 -31.27 -26.65
CA ILE A 18 20.37 -30.01 -27.28
C ILE A 18 19.04 -29.51 -26.71
N ILE A 19 18.08 -30.39 -26.44
CA ILE A 19 16.80 -30.04 -25.81
C ILE A 19 17.03 -29.60 -24.37
N LEU A 20 17.90 -30.29 -23.61
CA LEU A 20 18.20 -29.92 -22.23
C LEU A 20 18.92 -28.58 -22.12
N SER A 21 19.82 -28.25 -23.04
CA SER A 21 20.51 -26.96 -23.07
C SER A 21 19.59 -25.80 -23.48
N SER A 22 18.62 -26.05 -24.38
CA SER A 22 17.60 -25.06 -24.73
C SER A 22 16.57 -24.83 -23.60
N LEU A 23 16.20 -25.85 -22.83
CA LEU A 23 15.38 -25.68 -21.64
C LEU A 23 16.12 -24.94 -20.50
N ALA A 24 17.42 -25.18 -20.33
CA ALA A 24 18.22 -24.50 -19.32
C ALA A 24 18.35 -22.98 -19.61
N SER A 25 18.36 -22.57 -20.87
CA SER A 25 18.35 -21.15 -21.25
C SER A 25 17.01 -20.46 -21.05
N LEU A 26 15.89 -21.21 -20.99
CA LEU A 26 14.57 -20.67 -20.67
C LEU A 26 14.33 -20.47 -19.17
N ILE A 27 15.14 -21.10 -18.30
CA ILE A 27 15.00 -21.08 -16.83
C ILE A 27 16.00 -20.12 -16.18
N MET A 28 16.87 -19.47 -16.96
CA MET A 28 17.69 -18.40 -16.40
C MET A 28 16.76 -17.32 -15.83
N PRO A 29 16.76 -17.04 -14.51
CA PRO A 29 16.05 -15.88 -14.01
C PRO A 29 16.65 -14.69 -14.75
N PHE A 30 15.82 -14.00 -15.53
CA PHE A 30 16.18 -12.73 -16.13
C PHE A 30 16.39 -11.74 -14.98
N THR A 31 17.57 -11.74 -14.40
CA THR A 31 18.00 -10.68 -13.50
C THR A 31 18.21 -9.46 -14.37
N ALA A 32 17.12 -8.73 -14.62
CA ALA A 32 17.22 -7.37 -15.13
C ALA A 32 17.98 -6.58 -14.06
N ARG A 33 19.29 -6.50 -14.22
CA ARG A 33 20.12 -5.56 -13.50
C ARG A 33 19.72 -4.19 -14.04
N ALA A 34 18.88 -3.48 -13.30
CA ALA A 34 18.65 -2.07 -13.53
C ALA A 34 19.97 -1.34 -13.23
N GLU A 35 20.93 -1.47 -14.15
CA GLU A 35 22.09 -0.60 -14.22
C GLU A 35 21.66 0.66 -14.92
N ASN A 36 21.80 1.76 -14.23
CA ASN A 36 21.78 3.15 -14.66
C ASN A 36 20.44 3.89 -14.59
N GLY A 37 20.29 4.73 -13.58
CA GLY A 37 19.60 5.99 -13.69
C GLY A 37 18.46 6.28 -12.71
N LEU A 38 17.94 5.31 -11.97
CA LEU A 38 16.96 5.65 -10.93
C LEU A 38 17.69 6.10 -9.67
N TYR A 39 17.77 7.40 -9.50
CA TYR A 39 18.28 8.03 -8.28
C TYR A 39 17.11 8.50 -7.41
N THR A 40 17.18 8.28 -6.12
CA THR A 40 16.27 8.87 -5.14
C THR A 40 17.05 9.35 -3.92
N SER A 41 16.69 10.51 -3.38
CA SER A 41 17.20 11.03 -2.10
C SER A 41 16.65 10.25 -0.90
N ALA A 42 15.56 9.47 -1.08
CA ALA A 42 14.96 8.68 -0.02
C ALA A 42 15.96 7.72 0.64
N VAL A 43 15.82 7.52 1.95
CA VAL A 43 16.60 6.52 2.71
C VAL A 43 16.20 5.11 2.31
N GLY A 44 14.89 4.84 2.16
CA GLY A 44 14.35 3.57 1.68
C GLY A 44 13.49 3.76 0.42
N GLY A 45 13.62 2.85 -0.54
CA GLY A 45 12.81 2.88 -1.76
C GLY A 45 12.58 1.49 -2.35
N CYS A 46 11.40 1.30 -2.96
CA CYS A 46 11.02 0.06 -3.64
C CYS A 46 10.09 0.36 -4.81
N VAL A 47 10.31 -0.30 -5.95
CA VAL A 47 9.33 -0.39 -7.04
C VAL A 47 8.98 -1.86 -7.21
N LEU A 48 7.71 -2.18 -7.01
CA LEU A 48 7.16 -3.53 -7.10
C LEU A 48 6.19 -3.62 -8.28
N GLU A 49 6.35 -4.63 -9.13
CA GLU A 49 5.35 -5.02 -10.12
C GLU A 49 4.34 -5.95 -9.41
N THR A 50 3.06 -5.59 -9.43
CA THR A 50 2.07 -6.19 -8.52
C THR A 50 1.63 -7.60 -8.94
N THR A 51 1.61 -7.90 -10.24
CA THR A 51 1.13 -9.18 -10.77
C THR A 51 2.10 -10.32 -10.50
N THR A 52 3.39 -10.07 -10.68
CA THR A 52 4.46 -11.08 -10.52
C THR A 52 5.15 -11.00 -9.15
N GLY A 53 4.94 -9.93 -8.40
CA GLY A 53 5.67 -9.65 -7.16
C GLY A 53 7.14 -9.29 -7.38
N ARG A 54 7.54 -8.98 -8.63
CA ARG A 54 8.95 -8.69 -8.96
C ARG A 54 9.35 -7.29 -8.50
N VAL A 55 10.44 -7.20 -7.76
CA VAL A 55 11.08 -5.93 -7.40
C VAL A 55 11.88 -5.42 -8.59
N LEU A 56 11.49 -4.27 -9.14
CA LEU A 56 12.17 -3.63 -10.29
C LEU A 56 13.24 -2.65 -9.84
N PHE A 57 13.09 -2.09 -8.63
CA PHE A 57 14.06 -1.20 -7.99
C PHE A 57 14.04 -1.40 -6.50
N GLY A 58 15.20 -1.35 -5.83
CA GLY A 58 15.33 -1.43 -4.39
C GLY A 58 16.53 -0.64 -3.88
N LYS A 59 16.26 0.32 -2.98
CA LYS A 59 17.27 1.04 -2.20
C LYS A 59 16.95 0.85 -0.73
N ASN A 60 17.81 0.14 0.03
CA ASN A 60 17.54 -0.18 1.43
C ASN A 60 16.09 -0.66 1.65
N LYS A 61 15.56 -1.43 0.70
CA LYS A 61 14.14 -1.79 0.63
C LYS A 61 13.62 -2.54 1.85
N ASP A 62 14.51 -3.21 2.58
CA ASP A 62 14.23 -4.01 3.77
C ASP A 62 14.61 -3.29 5.08
N LYS A 63 15.07 -2.03 5.02
CA LYS A 63 15.38 -1.23 6.21
C LYS A 63 14.08 -0.81 6.90
N LYS A 64 13.98 -1.05 8.21
CA LYS A 64 12.88 -0.57 9.04
C LYS A 64 12.96 0.94 9.19
N LEU A 65 11.87 1.64 8.87
CA LEU A 65 11.76 3.09 8.88
C LEU A 65 10.38 3.51 9.42
N ALA A 66 10.30 4.68 10.02
CA ALA A 66 9.03 5.33 10.29
C ALA A 66 8.31 5.63 8.97
N MET A 67 6.99 5.53 8.96
CA MET A 67 6.20 5.55 7.74
C MET A 67 5.21 6.71 7.65
N ALA A 68 5.07 7.49 8.72
CA ALA A 68 4.09 8.58 8.81
C ALA A 68 2.69 8.13 8.36
N SER A 69 1.93 9.05 7.76
CA SER A 69 0.56 8.78 7.29
C SER A 69 0.43 7.76 6.14
N THR A 70 1.52 7.15 5.64
CA THR A 70 1.38 6.00 4.75
C THR A 70 0.82 4.77 5.48
N THR A 71 0.86 4.75 6.82
CA THR A 71 0.11 3.85 7.72
C THR A 71 -1.35 3.69 7.31
N LYS A 72 -1.98 4.78 6.85
CA LYS A 72 -3.40 4.83 6.52
C LYS A 72 -3.81 3.94 5.34
N ILE A 73 -2.84 3.45 4.56
CA ILE A 73 -3.08 2.40 3.55
C ILE A 73 -3.57 1.14 4.25
N MET A 74 -2.86 0.69 5.30
CA MET A 74 -3.28 -0.48 6.08
C MET A 74 -4.58 -0.21 6.83
N THR A 75 -4.73 0.97 7.43
CA THR A 75 -5.98 1.36 8.10
C THR A 75 -7.18 1.27 7.16
N ALA A 76 -7.05 1.79 5.94
CA ALA A 76 -8.14 1.77 4.97
C ALA A 76 -8.53 0.35 4.54
N ILE A 77 -7.57 -0.48 4.17
CA ILE A 77 -7.89 -1.85 3.73
C ILE A 77 -8.40 -2.72 4.89
N THR A 78 -7.84 -2.56 6.09
CA THR A 78 -8.36 -3.25 7.29
C THR A 78 -9.81 -2.86 7.56
N ALA A 79 -10.16 -1.57 7.45
CA ALA A 79 -11.52 -1.10 7.63
C ALA A 79 -12.47 -1.68 6.56
N ILE A 80 -12.07 -1.66 5.30
CA ILE A 80 -12.89 -2.17 4.19
C ILE A 80 -13.17 -3.68 4.36
N GLU A 81 -12.20 -4.46 4.84
CA GLU A 81 -12.37 -5.91 5.02
C GLU A 81 -13.16 -6.30 6.27
N ASN A 82 -13.24 -5.43 7.28
CA ASN A 82 -13.87 -5.77 8.57
C ASN A 82 -15.16 -4.99 8.85
N CYS A 83 -15.50 -3.97 8.07
CA CYS A 83 -16.76 -3.25 8.19
C CYS A 83 -17.87 -4.01 7.45
N GLN A 84 -19.00 -4.28 8.13
CA GLN A 84 -20.13 -5.01 7.53
C GLN A 84 -20.85 -4.19 6.45
N ASP A 85 -21.06 -2.89 6.72
CA ASP A 85 -21.66 -1.94 5.78
C ASP A 85 -20.89 -0.63 5.83
N LEU A 86 -20.20 -0.31 4.72
CA LEU A 86 -19.41 0.92 4.60
C LEU A 86 -20.28 2.18 4.52
N ASP A 87 -21.54 2.04 4.18
CA ASP A 87 -22.47 3.15 3.93
C ASP A 87 -23.41 3.40 5.12
N GLU A 88 -23.43 2.48 6.11
CA GLU A 88 -24.12 2.71 7.38
C GLU A 88 -23.52 3.91 8.10
N LYS A 89 -24.41 4.83 8.53
CA LYS A 89 -24.03 6.04 9.27
C LYS A 89 -23.97 5.76 10.77
N PHE A 90 -22.91 6.24 11.40
CA PHE A 90 -22.70 6.11 12.84
C PHE A 90 -22.25 7.44 13.46
N GLU A 91 -22.51 7.59 14.76
CA GLU A 91 -22.03 8.73 15.53
C GLU A 91 -20.54 8.57 15.87
N VAL A 92 -19.76 9.62 15.61
CA VAL A 92 -18.31 9.65 15.85
C VAL A 92 -18.02 9.55 17.35
N SER A 93 -17.17 8.59 17.72
CA SER A 93 -16.69 8.43 19.08
C SER A 93 -16.01 9.70 19.60
N PRO A 94 -16.27 10.15 20.83
CA PRO A 94 -15.56 11.26 21.44
C PRO A 94 -14.03 11.09 21.46
N LYS A 95 -13.54 9.87 21.43
CA LYS A 95 -12.09 9.56 21.37
C LYS A 95 -11.44 9.97 20.04
N ALA A 96 -12.23 10.15 18.97
CA ALA A 96 -11.73 10.62 17.69
C ALA A 96 -11.59 12.15 17.62
N VAL A 97 -12.11 12.88 18.61
CA VAL A 97 -12.09 14.34 18.63
C VAL A 97 -10.75 14.87 19.14
N GLY A 98 -10.19 15.87 18.47
CA GLY A 98 -8.96 16.55 18.92
C GLY A 98 -7.67 15.76 18.69
N ILE A 99 -7.68 14.77 17.80
CA ILE A 99 -6.46 14.02 17.44
C ILE A 99 -5.46 14.95 16.76
N GLU A 100 -4.22 14.90 17.23
CA GLU A 100 -3.10 15.71 16.74
C GLU A 100 -2.84 15.52 15.25
N GLY A 101 -2.30 16.55 14.59
CA GLY A 101 -1.86 16.53 13.22
C GLY A 101 -2.96 16.87 12.21
N THR A 102 -2.94 16.26 11.03
CA THR A 102 -3.96 16.53 10.00
C THR A 102 -5.31 15.96 10.41
N SER A 103 -6.35 16.78 10.33
CA SER A 103 -7.67 16.46 10.84
C SER A 103 -8.78 16.81 9.84
N LEU A 104 -9.87 16.07 9.86
CA LEU A 104 -11.17 16.46 9.29
C LEU A 104 -11.91 17.45 10.21
N TYR A 105 -11.41 17.62 11.45
CA TYR A 105 -12.01 18.40 12.53
C TYR A 105 -13.36 17.85 12.95
N LEU A 106 -13.40 16.54 13.21
CA LEU A 106 -14.58 15.85 13.72
C LEU A 106 -14.98 16.41 15.08
N ARG A 107 -16.29 16.53 15.30
CA ARG A 107 -16.90 16.99 16.53
C ARG A 107 -17.68 15.86 17.19
N LYS A 108 -17.87 15.96 18.49
CA LYS A 108 -18.77 15.05 19.21
C LYS A 108 -20.19 15.17 18.63
N GLY A 109 -20.79 14.04 18.28
CA GLY A 109 -22.12 13.99 17.69
C GLY A 109 -22.14 14.09 16.15
N ASP A 110 -20.99 14.33 15.49
CA ASP A 110 -20.92 14.21 14.04
C ASP A 110 -21.31 12.79 13.60
N VAL A 111 -22.07 12.68 12.53
CA VAL A 111 -22.52 11.40 11.97
C VAL A 111 -21.99 11.26 10.56
N TYR A 112 -21.20 10.22 10.31
CA TYR A 112 -20.64 9.88 9.00
C TYR A 112 -20.78 8.40 8.72
N SER A 113 -20.61 7.99 7.47
CA SER A 113 -20.40 6.58 7.13
C SER A 113 -18.90 6.24 7.15
N THR A 114 -18.57 4.95 7.25
CA THR A 114 -17.18 4.50 7.13
C THR A 114 -16.61 4.91 5.77
N ARG A 115 -17.39 4.84 4.69
CA ARG A 115 -16.97 5.30 3.35
C ARG A 115 -16.61 6.78 3.33
N ASP A 116 -17.42 7.65 3.92
CA ASP A 116 -17.10 9.09 4.02
C ASP A 116 -15.78 9.33 4.75
N LEU A 117 -15.58 8.62 5.87
CA LEU A 117 -14.35 8.74 6.65
C LEU A 117 -13.13 8.12 5.95
N LEU A 118 -13.30 7.07 5.13
CA LEU A 118 -12.23 6.53 4.28
C LEU A 118 -11.77 7.55 3.22
N TYR A 119 -12.69 8.32 2.62
CA TYR A 119 -12.31 9.45 1.77
C TYR A 119 -11.52 10.51 2.53
N ALA A 120 -11.96 10.88 3.74
CA ALA A 120 -11.22 11.83 4.57
C ALA A 120 -9.84 11.28 4.98
N LEU A 121 -9.76 10.01 5.34
CA LEU A 121 -8.53 9.30 5.68
C LEU A 121 -7.50 9.36 4.55
N MET A 122 -7.92 9.02 3.33
CA MET A 122 -7.00 8.85 2.21
C MET A 122 -6.69 10.17 1.48
N LEU A 123 -7.67 11.03 1.24
CA LEU A 123 -7.49 12.26 0.47
C LEU A 123 -6.79 13.36 1.28
N ILE A 124 -7.33 13.69 2.46
CA ILE A 124 -6.78 14.75 3.28
C ILE A 124 -5.90 14.27 4.44
N SER A 125 -5.83 12.95 4.66
CA SER A 125 -5.00 12.34 5.71
C SER A 125 -5.53 12.58 7.14
N GLY A 126 -6.85 12.61 7.37
CA GLY A 126 -7.46 12.86 8.68
C GLY A 126 -7.03 11.81 9.71
N ASN A 127 -6.36 12.27 10.79
CA ASN A 127 -5.98 11.38 11.90
C ASN A 127 -7.21 11.03 12.75
N ASP A 128 -8.09 12.00 12.97
CA ASP A 128 -9.38 11.84 13.61
C ASP A 128 -10.28 10.84 12.87
N ALA A 129 -10.32 10.90 11.55
CA ALA A 129 -11.04 9.92 10.73
C ALA A 129 -10.51 8.50 10.94
N SER A 130 -9.19 8.31 11.12
CA SER A 130 -8.63 6.98 11.36
C SER A 130 -9.06 6.39 12.71
N VAL A 131 -9.14 7.24 13.75
CA VAL A 131 -9.60 6.83 15.08
C VAL A 131 -11.11 6.54 15.07
N ALA A 132 -11.92 7.39 14.41
CA ALA A 132 -13.35 7.18 14.28
C ALA A 132 -13.68 5.85 13.57
N ILE A 133 -12.99 5.55 12.47
CA ILE A 133 -13.13 4.28 11.76
C ILE A 133 -12.75 3.10 12.67
N ALA A 134 -11.63 3.18 13.38
CA ALA A 134 -11.15 2.11 14.24
C ALA A 134 -12.12 1.81 15.39
N GLU A 135 -12.63 2.86 16.07
CA GLU A 135 -13.60 2.73 17.14
C GLU A 135 -14.93 2.12 16.65
N HIS A 136 -15.38 2.49 15.44
CA HIS A 136 -16.60 1.94 14.85
C HIS A 136 -16.43 0.48 14.43
N VAL A 137 -15.36 0.15 13.70
CA VAL A 137 -15.18 -1.17 13.07
C VAL A 137 -14.78 -2.24 14.10
N ALA A 138 -13.96 -1.89 15.09
CA ALA A 138 -13.41 -2.86 16.04
C ALA A 138 -13.75 -2.57 17.52
N GLY A 139 -14.54 -1.52 17.80
CA GLY A 139 -14.91 -1.12 19.16
C GLY A 139 -13.80 -0.38 19.90
N SER A 140 -12.54 -0.45 19.43
CA SER A 140 -11.42 0.32 19.97
C SER A 140 -10.28 0.43 18.99
N THR A 141 -9.44 1.49 19.14
CA THR A 141 -8.21 1.62 18.36
C THR A 141 -7.22 0.48 18.63
N SER A 142 -7.17 -0.06 19.84
CA SER A 142 -6.30 -1.17 20.20
C SER A 142 -6.66 -2.45 19.45
N GLU A 143 -7.95 -2.83 19.45
CA GLU A 143 -8.43 -3.98 18.70
C GLU A 143 -8.22 -3.81 17.19
N PHE A 144 -8.45 -2.60 16.69
CA PHE A 144 -8.22 -2.32 15.28
C PHE A 144 -6.74 -2.43 14.88
N VAL A 145 -5.81 -1.97 15.73
CA VAL A 145 -4.36 -2.14 15.53
C VAL A 145 -3.97 -3.62 15.53
N THR A 146 -4.63 -4.44 16.36
CA THR A 146 -4.45 -5.90 16.32
C THR A 146 -4.83 -6.45 14.94
N LEU A 147 -6.00 -6.09 14.41
CA LEU A 147 -6.43 -6.48 13.06
C LEU A 147 -5.43 -6.01 11.97
N MET A 148 -4.91 -4.78 12.06
CA MET A 148 -3.89 -4.28 11.13
C MET A 148 -2.62 -5.16 11.14
N ASN A 149 -2.14 -5.56 12.32
CA ASN A 149 -0.94 -6.39 12.45
C ASN A 149 -1.19 -7.84 12.00
N GLU A 150 -2.37 -8.39 12.23
CA GLU A 150 -2.78 -9.70 11.72
C GLU A 150 -2.84 -9.69 10.18
N LEU A 151 -3.42 -8.65 9.59
CA LEU A 151 -3.46 -8.47 8.15
C LEU A 151 -2.06 -8.29 7.56
N ALA A 152 -1.19 -7.51 8.19
CA ALA A 152 0.22 -7.37 7.77
C ALA A 152 0.93 -8.73 7.73
N LYS A 153 0.72 -9.56 8.75
CA LYS A 153 1.26 -10.92 8.81
C LYS A 153 0.69 -11.82 7.71
N LYS A 154 -0.62 -11.75 7.46
CA LYS A 154 -1.31 -12.49 6.39
C LYS A 154 -0.78 -12.11 5.00
N ILE A 155 -0.53 -10.83 4.74
CA ILE A 155 0.05 -10.32 3.49
C ILE A 155 1.52 -10.73 3.32
N GLY A 156 2.22 -11.06 4.40
CA GLY A 156 3.65 -11.38 4.39
C GLY A 156 4.57 -10.17 4.62
N ALA A 157 4.07 -9.07 5.13
CA ALA A 157 4.82 -7.87 5.53
C ALA A 157 5.55 -8.11 6.87
N LYS A 158 6.61 -8.90 6.84
CA LYS A 158 7.28 -9.48 8.02
C LYS A 158 8.09 -8.47 8.85
N ASN A 159 8.46 -7.34 8.25
CA ASN A 159 9.24 -6.29 8.89
C ASN A 159 8.40 -5.03 9.13
N THR A 160 7.10 -5.20 9.35
CA THR A 160 6.14 -4.13 9.60
C THR A 160 5.43 -4.38 10.93
N HIS A 161 5.24 -3.31 11.69
CA HIS A 161 4.44 -3.33 12.89
C HIS A 161 3.73 -1.99 13.05
N PHE A 162 2.44 -2.04 13.32
CA PHE A 162 1.58 -0.88 13.55
C PHE A 162 1.34 -0.72 15.05
N ALA A 163 1.60 0.47 15.59
CA ALA A 163 1.29 0.85 16.97
C ALA A 163 0.07 1.79 17.06
N ASN A 164 -0.34 2.38 15.93
CA ASN A 164 -1.51 3.25 15.84
C ASN A 164 -2.12 3.21 14.43
N THR A 165 -3.28 3.86 14.26
CA THR A 165 -4.07 3.86 13.01
C THR A 165 -3.76 5.02 12.09
N HIS A 166 -3.01 6.04 12.55
CA HIS A 166 -2.83 7.32 11.83
C HIS A 166 -1.41 7.56 11.31
N GLY A 167 -0.39 6.98 11.94
CA GLY A 167 1.01 7.13 11.53
C GLY A 167 1.76 8.27 12.22
N LEU A 168 1.31 8.77 13.36
CA LEU A 168 2.16 9.56 14.24
C LEU A 168 3.25 8.68 14.83
N ASP A 169 4.39 9.27 15.10
CA ASP A 169 5.56 8.57 15.60
C ASP A 169 5.26 7.91 16.95
N ALA A 170 5.64 6.66 17.09
CA ALA A 170 5.43 5.85 18.29
C ALA A 170 6.43 4.69 18.32
N ASP A 171 6.80 4.27 19.53
CA ASP A 171 7.65 3.11 19.72
C ASP A 171 7.04 1.87 19.06
N GLY A 172 7.86 1.17 18.29
CA GLY A 172 7.39 -0.01 17.57
C GLY A 172 6.55 0.27 16.31
N HIS A 173 6.39 1.53 15.87
CA HIS A 173 5.65 1.87 14.65
C HIS A 173 6.59 1.99 13.45
N TYR A 174 6.74 0.92 12.66
CA TYR A 174 7.69 0.88 11.55
C TYR A 174 7.20 -0.01 10.41
N THR A 175 7.79 0.22 9.24
CA THR A 175 7.66 -0.62 8.06
C THR A 175 8.97 -0.64 7.27
N THR A 176 9.00 -1.39 6.16
CA THR A 176 10.03 -1.29 5.12
C THR A 176 9.41 -0.84 3.81
N ALA A 177 10.22 -0.30 2.89
CA ALA A 177 9.70 0.10 1.59
C ALA A 177 9.13 -1.11 0.82
N TYR A 178 9.71 -2.28 0.99
CA TYR A 178 9.22 -3.52 0.39
C TYR A 178 7.90 -3.98 1.01
N ASP A 179 7.80 -4.04 2.33
CA ASP A 179 6.58 -4.47 3.00
C ASP A 179 5.40 -3.52 2.70
N LEU A 180 5.67 -2.21 2.68
CA LEU A 180 4.64 -1.22 2.34
C LEU A 180 4.20 -1.33 0.88
N ALA A 181 5.11 -1.73 -0.03
CA ALA A 181 4.75 -2.05 -1.41
C ALA A 181 3.87 -3.31 -1.51
N LEU A 182 4.14 -4.36 -0.71
CA LEU A 182 3.29 -5.55 -0.61
C LEU A 182 1.89 -5.21 -0.08
N ILE A 183 1.81 -4.46 1.01
CA ILE A 183 0.54 -4.01 1.61
C ILE A 183 -0.26 -3.19 0.59
N THR A 184 0.40 -2.29 -0.12
CA THR A 184 -0.26 -1.46 -1.14
C THR A 184 -0.72 -2.30 -2.33
N SER A 185 0.09 -3.24 -2.79
CA SER A 185 -0.27 -4.18 -3.86
C SER A 185 -1.54 -4.96 -3.50
N TYR A 186 -1.59 -5.50 -2.27
CA TYR A 186 -2.76 -6.19 -1.74
C TYR A 186 -4.01 -5.29 -1.70
N ALA A 187 -3.85 -4.08 -1.15
CA ALA A 187 -4.96 -3.13 -1.04
C ALA A 187 -5.54 -2.73 -2.40
N LEU A 188 -4.68 -2.59 -3.42
CA LEU A 188 -5.08 -2.25 -4.79
C LEU A 188 -5.85 -3.36 -5.52
N GLU A 189 -5.93 -4.58 -4.99
CA GLU A 189 -6.84 -5.61 -5.53
C GLU A 189 -8.30 -5.34 -5.15
N ASN A 190 -8.55 -4.51 -4.13
CA ASN A 190 -9.89 -4.12 -3.71
C ASN A 190 -10.38 -2.90 -4.52
N ASP A 191 -11.53 -3.03 -5.18
CA ASP A 191 -12.11 -2.00 -6.05
C ASP A 191 -12.47 -0.72 -5.28
N ILE A 192 -13.00 -0.85 -4.05
CA ILE A 192 -13.38 0.30 -3.21
C ILE A 192 -12.11 1.07 -2.81
N PHE A 193 -11.05 0.36 -2.42
CA PHE A 193 -9.77 1.01 -2.12
C PHE A 193 -9.22 1.75 -3.32
N ARG A 194 -9.23 1.13 -4.52
CA ARG A 194 -8.78 1.77 -5.76
C ARG A 194 -9.57 3.02 -6.09
N GLU A 195 -10.90 2.95 -6.00
CA GLU A 195 -11.78 4.10 -6.21
C GLU A 195 -11.39 5.28 -5.30
N ILE A 196 -11.28 5.01 -3.99
CA ILE A 196 -10.98 6.04 -3.00
C ILE A 196 -9.61 6.70 -3.27
N VAL A 197 -8.55 5.91 -3.45
CA VAL A 197 -7.19 6.45 -3.57
C VAL A 197 -6.94 7.17 -4.91
N SER A 198 -7.69 6.82 -5.97
CA SER A 198 -7.62 7.47 -7.27
C SER A 198 -8.49 8.73 -7.36
N THR A 199 -9.37 8.95 -6.39
CA THR A 199 -10.25 10.12 -6.35
C THR A 199 -9.45 11.39 -6.12
N LYS A 200 -9.57 12.37 -7.05
CA LYS A 200 -8.88 13.66 -6.97
C LYS A 200 -9.54 14.62 -5.99
N ASN A 201 -10.86 14.70 -6.05
CA ASN A 201 -11.68 15.54 -5.20
C ASN A 201 -13.02 14.87 -4.96
N THR A 202 -13.57 15.05 -3.77
CA THR A 202 -14.94 14.61 -3.46
C THR A 202 -15.55 15.53 -2.41
N LYS A 203 -16.82 15.31 -2.13
CA LYS A 203 -17.57 15.97 -1.07
C LYS A 203 -18.20 14.90 -0.20
N ILE A 204 -18.03 15.00 1.09
CA ILE A 204 -18.74 14.21 2.09
C ILE A 204 -19.71 15.11 2.88
N THR A 205 -20.74 14.52 3.47
CA THR A 205 -21.77 15.29 4.16
C THR A 205 -22.08 14.62 5.50
N ASN A 206 -21.97 15.39 6.60
CA ASN A 206 -22.32 14.86 7.93
C ASN A 206 -23.85 14.72 8.13
N GLY A 207 -24.26 14.14 9.27
CA GLY A 207 -25.67 13.92 9.61
C GLY A 207 -26.51 15.19 9.68
N GLU A 208 -25.90 16.36 9.89
CA GLU A 208 -26.55 17.69 9.95
C GLU A 208 -26.64 18.37 8.57
N GLY A 209 -26.13 17.73 7.51
CA GLY A 209 -26.12 18.28 6.16
C GLY A 209 -24.94 19.21 5.85
N GLU A 210 -23.96 19.34 6.74
CA GLU A 210 -22.75 20.11 6.49
C GLU A 210 -21.83 19.40 5.46
N ASN A 211 -21.45 20.13 4.43
CA ASN A 211 -20.56 19.63 3.39
C ASN A 211 -19.09 19.85 3.74
N ARG A 212 -18.27 18.81 3.55
CA ARG A 212 -16.81 18.88 3.62
C ARG A 212 -16.22 18.53 2.25
N TYR A 213 -15.49 19.48 1.65
CA TYR A 213 -14.82 19.29 0.36
C TYR A 213 -13.42 18.75 0.60
N LEU A 214 -13.14 17.59 0.02
CA LEU A 214 -11.87 16.86 0.19
C LEU A 214 -11.08 16.93 -1.11
N LYS A 215 -9.81 17.32 -1.01
CA LYS A 215 -8.88 17.33 -2.14
C LYS A 215 -7.70 16.42 -1.84
N ASN A 216 -7.40 15.49 -2.75
CA ASN A 216 -6.32 14.55 -2.58
C ASN A 216 -4.96 15.27 -2.56
N LYS A 217 -4.17 14.99 -1.51
CA LYS A 217 -2.83 15.55 -1.32
C LYS A 217 -1.77 14.97 -2.26
N ASN A 218 -2.05 13.84 -2.91
CA ASN A 218 -1.16 13.25 -3.90
C ASN A 218 -1.21 14.03 -5.21
N LYS A 219 -0.21 14.90 -5.41
CA LYS A 219 -0.12 15.76 -6.59
C LYS A 219 0.06 14.98 -7.89
N LEU A 220 0.60 13.74 -7.84
CA LEU A 220 0.83 12.91 -9.03
C LEU A 220 -0.47 12.56 -9.75
N LEU A 221 -1.60 12.47 -9.05
CA LEU A 221 -2.92 12.25 -9.65
C LEU A 221 -3.31 13.35 -10.66
N ASN A 222 -2.75 14.56 -10.51
CA ASN A 222 -3.06 15.69 -11.40
C ASN A 222 -2.01 15.88 -12.50
N THR A 223 -0.80 15.32 -12.34
CA THR A 223 0.33 15.55 -13.24
C THR A 223 0.72 14.33 -14.06
N MET A 224 0.24 13.14 -13.68
CA MET A 224 0.58 11.88 -14.33
C MET A 224 -0.72 11.10 -14.60
N GLU A 225 -1.12 10.99 -15.85
CA GLU A 225 -2.39 10.36 -16.27
C GLU A 225 -2.52 8.88 -15.83
N VAL A 226 -1.40 8.15 -15.84
CA VAL A 226 -1.37 6.73 -15.44
C VAL A 226 -1.33 6.52 -13.92
N CYS A 227 -1.26 7.59 -13.11
CA CYS A 227 -1.23 7.49 -11.65
C CYS A 227 -2.62 7.17 -11.10
N ILE A 228 -2.70 6.12 -10.27
CA ILE A 228 -3.94 5.65 -9.64
C ILE A 228 -3.95 5.82 -8.10
N GLY A 229 -3.00 6.56 -7.54
CA GLY A 229 -2.96 6.82 -6.10
C GLY A 229 -1.52 6.95 -5.60
N VAL A 230 -1.20 6.79 -4.30
CA VAL A 230 -1.99 6.19 -3.23
C VAL A 230 -2.01 7.13 -2.01
N LYS A 231 -0.82 7.34 -1.34
CA LYS A 231 -0.77 8.09 -0.08
C LYS A 231 0.53 8.82 0.16
N THR A 232 0.45 10.05 0.64
CA THR A 232 1.57 10.87 1.15
C THR A 232 1.68 10.75 2.67
N GLY A 233 2.88 10.94 3.22
CA GLY A 233 3.13 10.98 4.65
C GLY A 233 4.24 11.96 5.00
N PHE A 234 4.16 12.54 6.19
CA PHE A 234 5.22 13.34 6.79
C PHE A 234 5.06 13.36 8.31
N THR A 235 6.15 13.12 9.00
CA THR A 235 6.42 13.49 10.41
C THR A 235 7.87 13.90 10.48
N ASP A 236 8.31 14.48 11.60
CA ASP A 236 9.71 14.90 11.75
C ASP A 236 10.65 13.69 11.73
N ASP A 237 10.28 12.57 12.34
CA ASP A 237 11.08 11.33 12.37
C ASP A 237 11.05 10.60 11.02
N ALA A 238 9.87 10.51 10.39
CA ALA A 238 9.73 9.79 9.14
C ALA A 238 10.27 10.55 7.92
N GLY A 239 10.44 11.88 8.01
CA GLY A 239 10.68 12.69 6.82
C GLY A 239 9.51 12.61 5.82
N ARG A 240 9.75 12.99 4.57
CA ARG A 240 8.73 12.86 3.53
C ARG A 240 8.63 11.42 3.04
N CYS A 241 7.41 10.88 3.04
CA CYS A 241 7.07 9.56 2.55
C CYS A 241 6.01 9.66 1.45
N LEU A 242 6.14 8.81 0.44
CA LEU A 242 5.16 8.69 -0.62
C LEU A 242 5.02 7.23 -1.06
N VAL A 243 3.78 6.78 -1.14
CA VAL A 243 3.40 5.59 -1.89
C VAL A 243 2.58 6.04 -3.07
N SER A 244 3.03 5.69 -4.27
CA SER A 244 2.28 5.92 -5.51
C SER A 244 2.12 4.62 -6.29
N ALA A 245 1.07 4.54 -7.08
CA ALA A 245 0.85 3.45 -8.01
C ALA A 245 0.50 4.00 -9.38
N ILE A 246 0.99 3.30 -10.41
CA ILE A 246 0.65 3.57 -11.81
C ILE A 246 0.09 2.31 -12.44
N GLU A 247 -0.83 2.49 -13.38
CA GLU A 247 -1.35 1.38 -14.18
C GLU A 247 -1.33 1.76 -15.66
N LYS A 248 -0.73 0.90 -16.49
CA LYS A 248 -0.66 1.09 -17.94
C LYS A 248 -0.56 -0.25 -18.65
N ASN A 249 -1.40 -0.46 -19.67
CA ASN A 249 -1.40 -1.68 -20.50
C ASN A 249 -1.47 -2.99 -19.69
N GLY A 250 -2.28 -3.01 -18.63
CA GLY A 250 -2.44 -4.17 -17.75
C GLY A 250 -1.28 -4.40 -16.76
N MET A 251 -0.24 -3.58 -16.79
CA MET A 251 0.85 -3.62 -15.81
C MET A 251 0.59 -2.59 -14.72
N ARG A 252 0.67 -3.01 -13.45
CA ARG A 252 0.57 -2.12 -12.29
C ARG A 252 1.87 -2.12 -11.51
N LEU A 253 2.40 -0.93 -11.24
CA LEU A 253 3.60 -0.73 -10.43
C LEU A 253 3.25 0.04 -9.17
N VAL A 254 3.75 -0.42 -8.04
CA VAL A 254 3.74 0.30 -6.76
C VAL A 254 5.13 0.85 -6.49
N CYS A 255 5.20 2.14 -6.23
CA CYS A 255 6.43 2.88 -5.97
C CYS A 255 6.38 3.45 -4.55
N VAL A 256 7.33 3.05 -3.71
CA VAL A 256 7.44 3.49 -2.32
C VAL A 256 8.75 4.23 -2.13
N VAL A 257 8.68 5.41 -1.50
CA VAL A 257 9.85 6.14 -0.99
C VAL A 257 9.59 6.53 0.46
N LEU A 258 10.56 6.25 1.33
CA LEU A 258 10.51 6.54 2.75
C LEU A 258 11.71 7.39 3.15
N ASN A 259 11.46 8.35 4.04
CA ASN A 259 12.46 9.24 4.61
C ASN A 259 13.24 9.99 3.49
N CYS A 260 12.51 10.79 2.73
CA CYS A 260 13.09 11.78 1.82
C CYS A 260 13.34 13.08 2.57
N GLY A 261 14.54 13.67 2.39
CA GLY A 261 14.87 14.99 2.88
C GLY A 261 14.12 16.11 2.15
#